data_ca7f4ac52d1f385dd40ffd57dc8b6588
#
_entry.id   ca7f4ac52d1f385dd40ffd57dc8b6588
#
_cell.length_a   1.000
_cell.length_b   1.000
_cell.length_c   1.000
_cell.angle_alpha   90.00
_cell.angle_beta   90.00
_cell.angle_gamma   90.00
#
_symmetry.space_group_name_H-M   'P 1'
#
loop_
_entity.id
_entity.type
_entity.pdbx_description
1 polymer ?
#
loop_
_entity_poly.entity_id
_entity_poly.type
_entity_poly.pdbx_seq_one_letter_code
_entity_poly.pdbx_strand_id
1 'polypeptide(L)'
;YDGVSISDMRASLIMSARTKVELEPNYSYVTARILLDELRSEALSFLGVAEQSTQQEMFDYYPKALQAFIEKGIELEMLNPELKTFDLNKLGKAINPDNDFKFTYLGLQTLYDRYFIHSNDIRYELPQIFFMRVAMGLAIEEEDRENRAIEFYNLLSSFDYMSSTPTLFNSGTMRPQLSSCYLTTIPDDLDGIFSAMKDNALLSK
;
A
#
# COMPACT_ATOMS: atom_id res chain seq x y z
N TYR A 1 -11.59 26.05 20.38
CA TYR A 1 -13.04 25.85 20.34
C TYR A 1 -13.37 24.60 21.15
N ASP A 2 -14.18 24.77 22.21
CA ASP A 2 -14.69 23.63 22.99
C ASP A 2 -15.61 22.78 22.12
N GLY A 3 -15.43 21.45 22.16
CA GLY A 3 -16.27 20.50 21.41
C GLY A 3 -15.80 20.16 19.99
N VAL A 4 -14.60 20.60 19.55
CA VAL A 4 -13.98 20.15 18.29
C VAL A 4 -13.56 18.69 18.41
N SER A 5 -13.88 17.84 17.41
CA SER A 5 -13.44 16.45 17.40
C SER A 5 -11.92 16.34 17.21
N ILE A 6 -11.32 15.26 17.66
CA ILE A 6 -9.88 14.98 17.44
C ILE A 6 -9.59 14.89 15.93
N SER A 7 -10.51 14.32 15.15
CA SER A 7 -10.40 14.23 13.69
C SER A 7 -10.37 15.61 13.04
N ASP A 8 -11.30 16.51 13.41
CA ASP A 8 -11.31 17.88 12.88
C ASP A 8 -10.05 18.66 13.26
N MET A 9 -9.54 18.43 14.47
CA MET A 9 -8.30 19.05 14.91
C MET A 9 -7.10 18.55 14.08
N ARG A 10 -7.00 17.26 13.83
CA ARG A 10 -5.95 16.68 12.97
C ARG A 10 -6.03 17.22 11.54
N ALA A 11 -7.22 17.21 10.94
CA ALA A 11 -7.44 17.78 9.62
C ALA A 11 -7.00 19.26 9.55
N SER A 12 -7.33 20.05 10.57
CA SER A 12 -6.92 21.46 10.65
C SER A 12 -5.40 21.61 10.78
N LEU A 13 -4.73 20.74 11.54
CA LEU A 13 -3.26 20.73 11.66
C LEU A 13 -2.58 20.38 10.34
N ILE A 14 -3.09 19.35 9.63
CA ILE A 14 -2.60 18.97 8.29
C ILE A 14 -2.73 20.15 7.34
N MET A 15 -3.89 20.79 7.28
CA MET A 15 -4.13 21.95 6.41
C MET A 15 -3.21 23.12 6.76
N SER A 16 -3.02 23.41 8.04
CA SER A 16 -2.14 24.49 8.49
C SER A 16 -0.67 24.22 8.17
N ALA A 17 -0.19 23.00 8.39
CA ALA A 17 1.18 22.62 8.07
C ALA A 17 1.44 22.61 6.55
N ARG A 18 0.47 22.13 5.75
CA ARG A 18 0.54 22.10 4.29
C ARG A 18 0.76 23.51 3.69
N THR A 19 0.10 24.54 4.23
CA THR A 19 0.26 25.93 3.72
C THR A 19 1.68 26.48 3.92
N LYS A 20 2.48 25.87 4.78
CA LYS A 20 3.87 26.28 5.05
C LYS A 20 4.90 25.64 4.11
N VAL A 21 4.53 24.62 3.34
CA VAL A 21 5.45 23.89 2.46
C VAL A 21 6.12 24.83 1.42
N GLU A 22 5.39 25.82 0.91
CA GLU A 22 5.94 26.78 -0.05
C GLU A 22 7.00 27.71 0.58
N LEU A 23 6.91 27.98 1.88
CA LEU A 23 7.84 28.84 2.61
C LEU A 23 9.04 28.04 3.14
N GLU A 24 8.80 26.84 3.61
CA GLU A 24 9.81 25.94 4.17
C GLU A 24 9.49 24.49 3.74
N PRO A 25 10.20 23.93 2.73
CA PRO A 25 9.91 22.61 2.16
C PRO A 25 9.89 21.47 3.17
N ASN A 26 10.62 21.57 4.28
CA ASN A 26 10.62 20.56 5.35
C ASN A 26 9.26 20.38 6.03
N TYR A 27 8.34 21.34 5.91
CA TYR A 27 6.96 21.16 6.35
C TYR A 27 6.24 20.03 5.59
N SER A 28 6.74 19.63 4.42
CA SER A 28 6.22 18.44 3.72
C SER A 28 6.38 17.17 4.57
N TYR A 29 7.50 17.01 5.26
CA TYR A 29 7.73 15.88 6.17
C TYR A 29 6.92 16.01 7.47
N VAL A 30 6.78 17.22 8.01
CA VAL A 30 5.94 17.47 9.20
C VAL A 30 4.49 17.11 8.90
N THR A 31 3.97 17.58 7.78
CA THR A 31 2.59 17.31 7.36
C THR A 31 2.38 15.80 7.10
N ALA A 32 3.35 15.14 6.47
CA ALA A 32 3.32 13.68 6.28
C ALA A 32 3.22 12.91 7.60
N ARG A 33 3.94 13.34 8.65
CA ARG A 33 3.91 12.69 9.97
C ARG A 33 2.57 12.86 10.67
N ILE A 34 1.91 14.01 10.53
CA ILE A 34 0.57 14.22 11.09
C ILE A 34 -0.45 13.32 10.37
N LEU A 35 -0.37 13.23 9.04
CA LEU A 35 -1.22 12.31 8.26
C LEU A 35 -0.93 10.84 8.61
N LEU A 36 0.33 10.48 8.81
CA LEU A 36 0.73 9.12 9.20
C LEU A 36 0.15 8.72 10.57
N ASP A 37 0.12 9.65 11.53
CA ASP A 37 -0.48 9.42 12.85
C ASP A 37 -1.99 9.13 12.74
N GLU A 38 -2.69 9.87 11.89
CA GLU A 38 -4.11 9.62 11.61
C GLU A 38 -4.33 8.25 10.95
N LEU A 39 -3.56 7.94 9.90
CA LEU A 39 -3.63 6.66 9.22
C LEU A 39 -3.33 5.48 10.17
N ARG A 40 -2.34 5.62 11.05
CA ARG A 40 -2.02 4.59 12.04
C ARG A 40 -3.17 4.35 13.01
N SER A 41 -3.78 5.40 13.52
CA SER A 41 -4.94 5.31 14.40
C SER A 41 -6.11 4.61 13.68
N GLU A 42 -6.41 4.99 12.44
CA GLU A 42 -7.46 4.40 11.61
C GLU A 42 -7.20 2.90 11.35
N ALA A 43 -6.02 2.57 10.81
CA ALA A 43 -5.69 1.23 10.40
C ALA A 43 -5.53 0.26 11.58
N LEU A 44 -4.79 0.65 12.61
CA LEU A 44 -4.56 -0.22 13.77
C LEU A 44 -5.84 -0.49 14.57
N SER A 45 -6.73 0.51 14.68
CA SER A 45 -8.05 0.33 15.33
C SER A 45 -8.92 -0.63 14.52
N PHE A 46 -8.98 -0.48 13.20
CA PHE A 46 -9.75 -1.40 12.34
C PHE A 46 -9.24 -2.83 12.41
N LEU A 47 -7.92 -3.01 12.49
CA LEU A 47 -7.27 -4.32 12.60
C LEU A 47 -7.31 -4.90 14.03
N GLY A 48 -7.80 -4.15 15.02
CA GLY A 48 -7.86 -4.58 16.43
C GLY A 48 -6.48 -4.74 17.09
N VAL A 49 -5.47 -4.02 16.60
CA VAL A 49 -4.08 -4.08 17.13
C VAL A 49 -3.85 -3.04 18.22
N ALA A 50 -4.24 -1.79 17.98
CA ALA A 50 -4.13 -0.68 18.92
C ALA A 50 -5.01 0.50 18.47
N GLU A 51 -5.37 1.40 19.40
CA GLU A 51 -6.12 2.62 19.04
C GLU A 51 -5.21 3.76 18.57
N GLN A 52 -3.98 3.80 19.10
CA GLN A 52 -2.97 4.79 18.79
C GLN A 52 -1.58 4.16 18.86
N SER A 53 -0.58 4.80 18.27
CA SER A 53 0.80 4.32 18.32
C SER A 53 1.80 5.46 18.20
N THR A 54 2.88 5.36 18.94
CA THR A 54 4.10 6.11 18.71
C THR A 54 4.96 5.43 17.64
N GLN A 55 5.94 6.14 17.10
CA GLN A 55 6.91 5.56 16.15
C GLN A 55 7.64 4.34 16.75
N GLN A 56 8.02 4.41 18.02
CA GLN A 56 8.74 3.32 18.68
C GLN A 56 7.89 2.06 18.80
N GLU A 57 6.61 2.20 19.11
CA GLU A 57 5.69 1.06 19.23
C GLU A 57 5.40 0.40 17.88
N MET A 58 5.62 1.09 16.76
CA MET A 58 5.44 0.51 15.43
C MET A 58 6.39 -0.64 15.14
N PHE A 59 7.55 -0.73 15.80
CA PHE A 59 8.42 -1.91 15.70
C PHE A 59 7.74 -3.19 16.22
N ASP A 60 6.87 -3.07 17.20
CA ASP A 60 6.08 -4.18 17.76
C ASP A 60 4.72 -4.34 17.05
N TYR A 61 4.16 -3.25 16.52
CA TYR A 61 2.84 -3.27 15.92
C TYR A 61 2.85 -3.68 14.44
N TYR A 62 3.84 -3.32 13.63
CA TYR A 62 3.89 -3.72 12.22
C TYR A 62 3.83 -5.24 12.02
N PRO A 63 4.56 -6.09 12.77
CA PRO A 63 4.43 -7.53 12.64
C PRO A 63 3.03 -8.05 12.94
N LYS A 64 2.36 -7.51 13.97
CA LYS A 64 0.99 -7.88 14.35
C LYS A 64 -0.03 -7.37 13.33
N ALA A 65 0.16 -6.13 12.88
CA ALA A 65 -0.70 -5.50 11.89
C ALA A 65 -0.62 -6.20 10.54
N LEU A 66 0.57 -6.69 10.11
CA LEU A 66 0.70 -7.48 8.89
C LEU A 66 -0.15 -8.76 8.95
N GLN A 67 -0.09 -9.49 10.05
CA GLN A 67 -0.89 -10.71 10.24
C GLN A 67 -2.39 -10.41 10.19
N ALA A 68 -2.84 -9.42 10.98
CA ALA A 68 -4.23 -9.00 11.03
C ALA A 68 -4.72 -8.47 9.67
N PHE A 69 -3.89 -7.72 8.94
CA PHE A 69 -4.18 -7.20 7.61
C PHE A 69 -4.41 -8.32 6.59
N ILE A 70 -3.51 -9.33 6.56
CA ILE A 70 -3.66 -10.47 5.65
C ILE A 70 -4.93 -11.26 5.97
N GLU A 71 -5.18 -11.55 7.26
CA GLU A 71 -6.38 -12.29 7.67
C GLU A 71 -7.65 -11.52 7.31
N LYS A 72 -7.70 -10.23 7.62
CA LYS A 72 -8.86 -9.37 7.35
C LYS A 72 -9.07 -9.14 5.86
N GLY A 73 -7.99 -8.95 5.10
CA GLY A 73 -8.08 -8.76 3.65
C GLY A 73 -8.57 -10.01 2.92
N ILE A 74 -8.24 -11.22 3.40
CA ILE A 74 -8.76 -12.48 2.87
C ILE A 74 -10.24 -12.65 3.27
N GLU A 75 -10.61 -12.35 4.52
CA GLU A 75 -12.01 -12.38 4.97
C GLU A 75 -12.91 -11.48 4.12
N LEU A 76 -12.40 -10.31 3.72
CA LEU A 76 -13.09 -9.34 2.88
C LEU A 76 -13.00 -9.65 1.36
N GLU A 77 -12.42 -10.78 0.98
CA GLU A 77 -12.21 -11.19 -0.42
C GLU A 77 -11.40 -10.17 -1.26
N MET A 78 -10.52 -9.42 -0.62
CA MET A 78 -9.67 -8.42 -1.28
C MET A 78 -8.27 -8.95 -1.57
N LEU A 79 -7.74 -9.81 -0.70
CA LEU A 79 -6.38 -10.35 -0.81
C LEU A 79 -6.36 -11.81 -1.27
N ASN A 80 -5.30 -12.16 -1.98
CA ASN A 80 -5.05 -13.53 -2.39
C ASN A 80 -4.82 -14.42 -1.15
N PRO A 81 -5.60 -15.52 -0.97
CA PRO A 81 -5.44 -16.45 0.15
C PRO A 81 -4.02 -17.05 0.30
N GLU A 82 -3.26 -17.13 -0.80
CA GLU A 82 -1.89 -17.63 -0.77
C GLU A 82 -0.95 -16.78 0.09
N LEU A 83 -1.25 -15.50 0.28
CA LEU A 83 -0.45 -14.63 1.16
C LEU A 83 -0.40 -15.15 2.60
N LYS A 84 -1.43 -15.86 3.06
CA LYS A 84 -1.47 -16.47 4.40
C LYS A 84 -0.48 -17.63 4.55
N THR A 85 -0.02 -18.21 3.44
CA THR A 85 0.91 -19.35 3.46
C THR A 85 2.38 -18.96 3.62
N PHE A 86 2.69 -17.66 3.58
CA PHE A 86 4.02 -17.14 3.89
C PHE A 86 4.32 -17.20 5.40
N ASP A 87 5.60 -17.24 5.76
CA ASP A 87 6.02 -16.98 7.15
C ASP A 87 5.84 -15.49 7.50
N LEU A 88 4.60 -15.14 7.91
CA LEU A 88 4.24 -13.77 8.26
C LEU A 88 5.05 -13.23 9.46
N ASN A 89 5.55 -14.10 10.35
CA ASN A 89 6.42 -13.68 11.44
C ASN A 89 7.79 -13.23 10.92
N LYS A 90 8.36 -13.97 9.98
CA LYS A 90 9.62 -13.60 9.32
C LYS A 90 9.48 -12.30 8.55
N LEU A 91 8.43 -12.18 7.75
CA LEU A 91 8.15 -10.98 6.96
C LEU A 91 7.87 -9.76 7.84
N GLY A 92 7.06 -9.92 8.89
CA GLY A 92 6.75 -8.84 9.83
C GLY A 92 8.00 -8.29 10.53
N LYS A 93 8.94 -9.15 10.91
CA LYS A 93 10.22 -8.74 11.50
C LYS A 93 11.15 -8.04 10.52
N ALA A 94 11.00 -8.27 9.21
CA ALA A 94 11.77 -7.60 8.18
C ALA A 94 11.25 -6.18 7.87
N ILE A 95 10.05 -5.84 8.30
CA ILE A 95 9.50 -4.50 8.14
C ILE A 95 10.32 -3.49 8.95
N ASN A 96 10.73 -2.40 8.29
CA ASN A 96 11.42 -1.30 8.94
C ASN A 96 10.48 -0.09 9.08
N PRO A 97 9.97 0.20 10.30
CA PRO A 97 9.07 1.32 10.55
C PRO A 97 9.70 2.70 10.27
N ASP A 98 11.04 2.83 10.32
CA ASP A 98 11.70 4.10 10.06
C ASP A 98 11.60 4.55 8.60
N ASN A 99 11.30 3.64 7.68
CA ASN A 99 11.00 3.99 6.30
C ASN A 99 9.72 4.85 6.15
N ASP A 100 8.84 4.87 7.15
CA ASP A 100 7.68 5.77 7.18
C ASP A 100 8.10 7.25 7.17
N PHE A 101 9.29 7.57 7.70
CA PHE A 101 9.80 8.94 7.72
C PHE A 101 10.35 9.44 6.38
N LYS A 102 10.50 8.57 5.40
CA LYS A 102 10.93 8.95 4.05
C LYS A 102 9.81 9.60 3.24
N PHE A 103 8.55 9.43 3.64
CA PHE A 103 7.42 10.01 2.92
C PHE A 103 7.37 11.53 3.04
N THR A 104 7.21 12.19 1.90
CA THR A 104 6.69 13.55 1.83
C THR A 104 5.16 13.53 1.95
N TYR A 105 4.56 14.68 2.27
CA TYR A 105 3.09 14.79 2.37
C TYR A 105 2.39 14.36 1.09
N LEU A 106 2.83 14.86 -0.07
CA LEU A 106 2.20 14.53 -1.35
C LEU A 106 2.28 13.03 -1.65
N GLY A 107 3.43 12.40 -1.36
CA GLY A 107 3.61 10.96 -1.55
C GLY A 107 2.66 10.14 -0.67
N LEU A 108 2.62 10.41 0.63
CA LEU A 108 1.76 9.70 1.57
C LEU A 108 0.27 9.96 1.29
N GLN A 109 -0.11 11.22 1.00
CA GLN A 109 -1.49 11.58 0.65
C GLN A 109 -1.95 10.86 -0.61
N THR A 110 -1.07 10.73 -1.61
CA THR A 110 -1.40 9.99 -2.85
C THR A 110 -1.66 8.51 -2.57
N LEU A 111 -0.85 7.89 -1.70
CA LEU A 111 -1.08 6.50 -1.30
C LEU A 111 -2.38 6.35 -0.50
N TYR A 112 -2.64 7.25 0.43
CA TYR A 112 -3.85 7.29 1.24
C TYR A 112 -5.12 7.42 0.39
N ASP A 113 -5.12 8.36 -0.57
CA ASP A 113 -6.30 8.64 -1.39
C ASP A 113 -6.58 7.58 -2.45
N ARG A 114 -5.54 6.89 -2.96
CA ARG A 114 -5.66 6.11 -4.19
C ARG A 114 -5.20 4.67 -4.10
N TYR A 115 -4.26 4.33 -3.20
CA TYR A 115 -3.55 3.05 -3.27
C TYR A 115 -3.83 2.11 -2.11
N PHE A 116 -3.96 2.64 -0.89
CA PHE A 116 -4.16 1.78 0.26
C PHE A 116 -5.49 1.06 0.21
N ILE A 117 -5.46 -0.23 0.52
CA ILE A 117 -6.67 -1.05 0.60
C ILE A 117 -7.56 -0.51 1.72
N HIS A 118 -8.84 -0.36 1.40
CA HIS A 118 -9.83 0.18 2.32
C HIS A 118 -11.14 -0.63 2.26
N SER A 119 -11.92 -0.56 3.31
CA SER A 119 -13.28 -1.09 3.39
C SER A 119 -14.18 -0.05 4.04
N ASN A 120 -15.30 0.28 3.39
CA ASN A 120 -16.24 1.32 3.87
C ASN A 120 -15.53 2.66 4.22
N ASP A 121 -14.68 3.13 3.32
CA ASP A 121 -13.85 4.33 3.46
C ASP A 121 -12.80 4.30 4.59
N ILE A 122 -12.65 3.19 5.32
CA ILE A 122 -11.60 3.01 6.33
C ILE A 122 -10.38 2.37 5.66
N ARG A 123 -9.23 3.07 5.66
CA ARG A 123 -7.95 2.53 5.21
C ARG A 123 -7.36 1.68 6.31
N TYR A 124 -7.18 0.38 6.04
CA TYR A 124 -6.59 -0.53 7.00
C TYR A 124 -5.23 -1.09 6.56
N GLU A 125 -4.69 -0.53 5.47
CA GLU A 125 -3.36 -0.82 4.98
C GLU A 125 -2.38 0.30 5.39
N LEU A 126 -1.34 -0.06 6.15
CA LEU A 126 -0.27 0.84 6.57
C LEU A 126 0.83 0.92 5.49
N PRO A 127 1.65 2.00 5.43
CA PRO A 127 2.61 2.21 4.34
C PRO A 127 3.60 1.06 4.15
N GLN A 128 4.17 0.51 5.23
CA GLN A 128 5.11 -0.59 5.11
C GLN A 128 4.43 -1.93 4.83
N ILE A 129 3.16 -2.10 5.23
CA ILE A 129 2.34 -3.26 4.88
C ILE A 129 1.99 -3.22 3.39
N PHE A 130 1.70 -2.04 2.85
CA PHE A 130 1.47 -1.86 1.41
C PHE A 130 2.68 -2.35 0.57
N PHE A 131 3.89 -1.92 0.90
CA PHE A 131 5.08 -2.39 0.20
C PHE A 131 5.33 -3.89 0.41
N MET A 132 5.09 -4.40 1.63
CA MET A 132 5.23 -5.83 1.90
C MET A 132 4.18 -6.66 1.14
N ARG A 133 2.91 -6.23 1.07
CA ARG A 133 1.88 -6.90 0.26
C ARG A 133 2.26 -6.96 -1.21
N VAL A 134 2.72 -5.85 -1.78
CA VAL A 134 3.18 -5.81 -3.18
C VAL A 134 4.33 -6.79 -3.39
N ALA A 135 5.30 -6.78 -2.51
CA ALA A 135 6.46 -7.67 -2.55
C ALA A 135 6.07 -9.15 -2.42
N MET A 136 5.18 -9.48 -1.48
CA MET A 136 4.65 -10.83 -1.32
C MET A 136 3.92 -11.31 -2.58
N GLY A 137 3.06 -10.46 -3.16
CA GLY A 137 2.33 -10.80 -4.38
C GLY A 137 3.24 -11.07 -5.58
N LEU A 138 4.37 -10.37 -5.68
CA LEU A 138 5.38 -10.60 -6.71
C LEU A 138 6.20 -11.89 -6.44
N ALA A 139 6.29 -12.32 -5.19
CA ALA A 139 7.11 -13.45 -4.76
C ALA A 139 6.35 -14.79 -4.65
N ILE A 140 5.05 -14.84 -4.94
CA ILE A 140 4.21 -16.04 -4.76
C ILE A 140 4.81 -17.27 -5.47
N GLU A 141 5.29 -17.10 -6.69
CA GLU A 141 5.83 -18.19 -7.53
C GLU A 141 7.36 -18.39 -7.37
N GLU A 142 8.01 -17.65 -6.48
CA GLU A 142 9.45 -17.77 -6.26
C GLU A 142 9.80 -18.97 -5.37
N GLU A 143 10.93 -19.66 -5.64
CA GLU A 143 11.37 -20.82 -4.84
C GLU A 143 11.65 -20.45 -3.38
N ASP A 144 12.36 -19.33 -3.14
CA ASP A 144 12.67 -18.77 -1.80
C ASP A 144 11.84 -17.50 -1.57
N ARG A 145 10.52 -17.67 -1.61
CA ARG A 145 9.56 -16.56 -1.68
C ARG A 145 9.63 -15.58 -0.50
N GLU A 146 9.93 -16.04 0.71
CA GLU A 146 10.07 -15.16 1.86
C GLU A 146 11.28 -14.23 1.73
N ASN A 147 12.44 -14.75 1.32
CA ASN A 147 13.63 -13.92 1.12
C ASN A 147 13.46 -13.01 -0.11
N ARG A 148 12.84 -13.50 -1.18
CA ARG A 148 12.51 -12.67 -2.35
C ARG A 148 11.52 -11.55 -2.02
N ALA A 149 10.48 -11.84 -1.22
CA ALA A 149 9.57 -10.81 -0.74
C ALA A 149 10.30 -9.75 0.10
N ILE A 150 11.21 -10.14 0.99
CA ILE A 150 12.02 -9.20 1.78
C ILE A 150 12.91 -8.34 0.86
N GLU A 151 13.54 -8.93 -0.15
CA GLU A 151 14.37 -8.21 -1.12
C GLU A 151 13.54 -7.17 -1.89
N PHE A 152 12.38 -7.55 -2.44
CA PHE A 152 11.48 -6.64 -3.13
C PHE A 152 10.93 -5.55 -2.20
N TYR A 153 10.56 -5.92 -0.97
CA TYR A 153 10.14 -4.96 0.04
C TYR A 153 11.21 -3.90 0.32
N ASN A 154 12.46 -4.32 0.49
CA ASN A 154 13.56 -3.39 0.76
C ASN A 154 13.75 -2.38 -0.38
N LEU A 155 13.68 -2.83 -1.63
CA LEU A 155 13.79 -1.95 -2.80
C LEU A 155 12.64 -0.94 -2.90
N LEU A 156 11.39 -1.39 -2.63
CA LEU A 156 10.20 -0.53 -2.70
C LEU A 156 10.14 0.45 -1.53
N SER A 157 10.37 -0.04 -0.30
CA SER A 157 10.24 0.76 0.93
C SER A 157 11.36 1.76 1.14
N SER A 158 12.52 1.54 0.51
CA SER A 158 13.63 2.51 0.48
C SER A 158 13.44 3.62 -0.55
N PHE A 159 12.48 3.47 -1.48
CA PHE A 159 12.30 4.29 -2.68
C PHE A 159 13.46 4.20 -3.70
N ASP A 160 14.29 3.17 -3.61
CA ASP A 160 15.32 2.90 -4.63
C ASP A 160 14.70 2.43 -5.95
N TYR A 161 13.51 1.84 -5.89
CA TYR A 161 12.71 1.43 -7.03
C TYR A 161 11.21 1.62 -6.73
N MET A 162 10.44 1.97 -7.76
CA MET A 162 8.98 2.06 -7.67
C MET A 162 8.34 1.35 -8.86
N SER A 163 7.43 0.43 -8.59
CA SER A 163 6.68 -0.29 -9.61
C SER A 163 5.63 0.58 -10.29
N SER A 164 5.13 0.11 -11.42
CA SER A 164 4.00 0.75 -12.11
C SER A 164 2.71 0.69 -11.28
N THR A 165 1.81 1.62 -11.55
CA THR A 165 0.51 1.73 -10.86
C THR A 165 -0.26 0.41 -10.77
N PRO A 166 -0.46 -0.40 -11.83
CA PRO A 166 -1.18 -1.66 -11.71
C PRO A 166 -0.51 -2.66 -10.77
N THR A 167 0.81 -2.72 -10.74
CA THR A 167 1.55 -3.57 -9.80
C THR A 167 1.29 -3.13 -8.36
N LEU A 168 1.38 -1.84 -8.07
CA LEU A 168 1.13 -1.29 -6.74
C LEU A 168 -0.31 -1.54 -6.28
N PHE A 169 -1.29 -1.42 -7.16
CA PHE A 169 -2.69 -1.69 -6.85
C PHE A 169 -2.99 -3.17 -6.64
N ASN A 170 -2.56 -4.01 -7.57
CA ASN A 170 -3.14 -5.33 -7.74
C ASN A 170 -2.26 -6.47 -7.22
N SER A 171 -0.95 -6.23 -6.97
CA SER A 171 -0.08 -7.29 -6.46
C SER A 171 -0.55 -7.78 -5.09
N GLY A 172 -0.69 -9.08 -4.92
CA GLY A 172 -1.19 -9.70 -3.70
C GLY A 172 -2.71 -9.60 -3.50
N THR A 173 -3.47 -9.05 -4.45
CA THR A 173 -4.94 -9.03 -4.41
C THR A 173 -5.55 -10.25 -5.11
N MET A 174 -6.88 -10.39 -5.01
CA MET A 174 -7.64 -11.44 -5.71
C MET A 174 -7.60 -11.31 -7.24
N ARG A 175 -7.21 -10.15 -7.77
CA ARG A 175 -7.14 -9.88 -9.22
C ARG A 175 -5.78 -9.28 -9.56
N PRO A 176 -4.72 -10.10 -9.65
CA PRO A 176 -3.35 -9.65 -9.81
C PRO A 176 -3.04 -9.25 -11.26
N GLN A 177 -3.78 -8.30 -11.80
CA GLN A 177 -3.48 -7.70 -13.09
C GLN A 177 -2.36 -6.66 -12.91
N LEU A 178 -1.13 -7.00 -13.28
CA LEU A 178 0.06 -6.21 -12.98
C LEU A 178 0.57 -5.39 -14.16
N SER A 179 0.08 -5.65 -15.39
CA SER A 179 0.52 -4.95 -16.59
C SER A 179 -0.22 -3.63 -16.77
N SER A 180 0.52 -2.57 -17.12
CA SER A 180 -0.05 -1.25 -17.42
C SER A 180 -0.50 -1.08 -18.86
N CYS A 181 0.12 -1.83 -19.79
CA CYS A 181 -0.12 -1.71 -21.23
C CYS A 181 -0.04 -3.08 -21.91
N TYR A 182 -0.85 -3.24 -22.95
CA TYR A 182 -0.79 -4.37 -23.86
C TYR A 182 -0.54 -3.83 -25.28
N LEU A 183 0.39 -4.45 -25.99
CA LEU A 183 0.69 -4.11 -27.38
C LEU A 183 0.18 -5.22 -28.28
N THR A 184 -0.63 -4.86 -29.27
CA THR A 184 -1.17 -5.79 -30.26
C THR A 184 -0.65 -5.42 -31.64
N THR A 185 -0.03 -6.38 -32.33
CA THR A 185 0.31 -6.23 -33.75
C THR A 185 -0.91 -6.64 -34.58
N ILE A 186 -1.31 -5.78 -35.50
CA ILE A 186 -2.43 -6.03 -36.40
C ILE A 186 -1.86 -6.34 -37.78
N PRO A 187 -1.97 -7.58 -38.29
CA PRO A 187 -1.59 -7.92 -39.67
C PRO A 187 -2.48 -7.21 -40.69
N ASP A 188 -1.94 -7.00 -41.91
CA ASP A 188 -2.69 -6.36 -42.98
C ASP A 188 -3.48 -7.40 -43.81
N ASP A 189 -4.26 -8.21 -43.10
CA ASP A 189 -5.22 -9.14 -43.67
C ASP A 189 -6.48 -9.23 -42.81
N LEU A 190 -7.57 -9.66 -43.41
CA LEU A 190 -8.89 -9.63 -42.73
C LEU A 190 -8.95 -10.54 -41.49
N ASP A 191 -8.38 -11.75 -41.59
CA ASP A 191 -8.35 -12.70 -40.45
C ASP A 191 -7.51 -12.17 -39.29
N GLY A 192 -6.33 -11.58 -39.58
CA GLY A 192 -5.45 -10.98 -38.60
C GLY A 192 -6.09 -9.79 -37.91
N ILE A 193 -6.82 -8.93 -38.64
CA ILE A 193 -7.55 -7.81 -38.07
C ILE A 193 -8.62 -8.30 -37.06
N PHE A 194 -9.47 -9.24 -37.46
CA PHE A 194 -10.51 -9.76 -36.58
C PHE A 194 -9.96 -10.58 -35.39
N SER A 195 -8.84 -11.29 -35.60
CA SER A 195 -8.14 -11.98 -34.52
C SER A 195 -7.62 -10.98 -33.47
N ALA A 196 -6.97 -9.89 -33.91
CA ALA A 196 -6.48 -8.85 -33.01
C ALA A 196 -7.64 -8.15 -32.25
N MET A 197 -8.77 -7.91 -32.90
CA MET A 197 -9.97 -7.38 -32.25
C MET A 197 -10.51 -8.32 -31.16
N LYS A 198 -10.56 -9.63 -31.42
CA LYS A 198 -10.96 -10.66 -30.45
C LYS A 198 -10.00 -10.67 -29.26
N ASP A 199 -8.69 -10.67 -29.50
CA ASP A 199 -7.68 -10.71 -28.45
C ASP A 199 -7.76 -9.47 -27.55
N ASN A 200 -7.94 -8.28 -28.15
CA ASN A 200 -8.14 -7.05 -27.38
C ASN A 200 -9.43 -7.09 -26.54
N ALA A 201 -10.50 -7.66 -27.07
CA ALA A 201 -11.74 -7.83 -26.31
C ALA A 201 -11.57 -8.78 -25.12
N LEU A 202 -10.81 -9.87 -25.31
CA LEU A 202 -10.50 -10.82 -24.23
C LEU A 202 -9.58 -10.21 -23.16
N LEU A 203 -8.60 -9.41 -23.55
CA LEU A 203 -7.70 -8.70 -22.64
C LEU A 203 -8.41 -7.60 -21.83
N SER A 204 -9.49 -7.01 -22.39
CA SER A 204 -10.27 -5.96 -21.74
C SER A 204 -11.28 -6.49 -20.72
N LYS A 205 -11.55 -7.78 -20.71
CA LYS A 205 -12.50 -8.45 -19.81
C LYS A 205 -11.85 -8.85 -18.50
#